data_a6a2e3b4166a403a81c5d9962ee2336b
#
_entry.id   a6a2e3b4166a403a81c5d9962ee2336b
#
_cell.length_a   1.000
_cell.length_b   1.000
_cell.length_c   1.000
_cell.angle_alpha   90.00
_cell.angle_beta   90.00
_cell.angle_gamma   90.00
#
_symmetry.space_group_name_H-M   'P 1'
#
loop_
_entity.id
_entity.type
_entity.pdbx_description
1 polymer ?
#
loop_
_entity_poly.entity_id
_entity_poly.type
_entity_poly.pdbx_seq_one_letter_code
_entity_poly.pdbx_strand_id
1 'polypeptide(L)'
;MLTAYERGEATKVATRQLGPALAFERLWQQTGCRRVIGDLAGERGFQFDLERAVFLTVLHRLFDPGSDRAAEKWRHGLVIDGVGELELHQLYRAMGWLGDELADQSGRGLAPRTTKDLVEERLFALRNNLFSELSLVFLDTTSLYFEGAGGHSLGQ
;
A
#
# COMPACT_ATOMS: atom_id res chain seq x y z
N MET A 1 -12.12 27.00 40.99
CA MET A 1 -11.99 27.13 39.52
C MET A 1 -12.81 25.98 38.94
N LEU A 2 -13.91 26.26 38.23
CA LEU A 2 -14.79 25.21 37.66
C LEU A 2 -14.06 24.55 36.47
N THR A 3 -14.18 23.23 36.33
CA THR A 3 -13.67 22.49 35.18
C THR A 3 -14.46 22.83 33.90
N ALA A 4 -13.95 22.55 32.71
CA ALA A 4 -14.66 22.78 31.44
C ALA A 4 -16.00 22.04 31.40
N TYR A 5 -16.07 20.87 32.01
CA TYR A 5 -17.32 20.07 32.16
C TYR A 5 -18.35 20.80 32.97
N GLU A 6 -17.99 21.40 34.12
CA GLU A 6 -18.90 22.13 35.00
C GLU A 6 -19.40 23.43 34.36
N ARG A 7 -18.71 23.96 33.37
CA ARG A 7 -19.15 25.13 32.57
C ARG A 7 -20.03 24.78 31.38
N GLY A 8 -20.37 23.49 31.18
CA GLY A 8 -21.19 23.04 30.06
C GLY A 8 -20.50 23.18 28.69
N GLU A 9 -19.18 23.37 28.66
CA GLU A 9 -18.41 23.43 27.43
C GLU A 9 -18.26 22.00 26.86
N ALA A 10 -18.90 21.73 25.70
CA ALA A 10 -18.77 20.45 25.01
C ALA A 10 -17.34 20.29 24.49
N THR A 11 -16.56 19.41 25.12
CA THR A 11 -15.22 19.05 24.63
C THR A 11 -15.37 18.01 23.53
N LYS A 12 -15.04 18.38 22.30
CA LYS A 12 -15.01 17.45 21.17
C LYS A 12 -13.80 16.52 21.32
N VAL A 13 -14.04 15.31 21.79
CA VAL A 13 -12.99 14.28 21.89
C VAL A 13 -12.93 13.51 20.57
N ALA A 14 -11.79 13.58 19.89
CA ALA A 14 -11.51 12.76 18.72
C ALA A 14 -10.81 11.47 19.17
N THR A 15 -11.43 10.33 18.89
CA THR A 15 -10.85 9.01 19.17
C THR A 15 -10.29 8.42 17.88
N ARG A 16 -9.08 7.87 17.93
CA ARG A 16 -8.44 7.17 16.81
C ARG A 16 -8.01 5.78 17.23
N GLN A 17 -8.06 4.83 16.29
CA GLN A 17 -7.60 3.47 16.52
C GLN A 17 -6.09 3.38 16.29
N LEU A 18 -5.37 2.72 17.18
CA LEU A 18 -3.93 2.53 17.11
C LEU A 18 -3.56 1.08 16.72
N GLY A 19 -4.30 0.10 17.22
CA GLY A 19 -3.92 -1.32 17.20
C GLY A 19 -3.59 -1.89 15.82
N PRO A 20 -4.49 -1.77 14.84
CA PRO A 20 -4.24 -2.30 13.49
C PRO A 20 -2.98 -1.71 12.85
N ALA A 21 -2.84 -0.38 12.90
CA ALA A 21 -1.71 0.31 12.32
C ALA A 21 -0.38 -0.12 12.95
N LEU A 22 -0.33 -0.24 14.27
CA LEU A 22 0.88 -0.62 15.00
C LEU A 22 1.37 -2.04 14.67
N ALA A 23 0.44 -3.01 14.62
CA ALA A 23 0.78 -4.39 14.30
C ALA A 23 1.32 -4.53 12.87
N PHE A 24 0.66 -3.88 11.91
CA PHE A 24 1.07 -3.93 10.50
C PHE A 24 2.32 -3.11 10.22
N GLU A 25 2.55 -2.00 10.91
CA GLU A 25 3.82 -1.26 10.84
C GLU A 25 4.99 -2.15 11.21
N ARG A 26 4.85 -2.94 12.27
CA ARG A 26 5.87 -3.89 12.67
C ARG A 26 6.10 -4.98 11.62
N LEU A 27 5.03 -5.56 11.07
CA LEU A 27 5.14 -6.56 10.01
C LEU A 27 5.78 -5.97 8.75
N TRP A 28 5.39 -4.76 8.36
CA TRP A 28 5.92 -4.04 7.21
C TRP A 28 7.44 -3.82 7.29
N GLN A 29 7.92 -3.50 8.49
CA GLN A 29 9.35 -3.38 8.75
C GLN A 29 10.04 -4.75 8.75
N GLN A 30 9.50 -5.74 9.44
CA GLN A 30 10.08 -7.07 9.57
C GLN A 30 10.16 -7.83 8.24
N THR A 31 9.18 -7.67 7.38
CA THR A 31 9.18 -8.26 6.03
C THR A 31 10.12 -7.57 5.06
N GLY A 32 10.63 -6.38 5.42
CA GLY A 32 11.51 -5.59 4.57
C GLY A 32 10.80 -4.68 3.57
N CYS A 33 9.46 -4.65 3.56
CA CYS A 33 8.68 -3.81 2.64
C CYS A 33 9.08 -2.33 2.74
N ARG A 34 9.19 -1.80 3.97
CA ARG A 34 9.61 -0.42 4.20
C ARG A 34 10.95 -0.10 3.54
N ARG A 35 11.93 -0.99 3.73
CA ARG A 35 13.27 -0.80 3.18
C ARG A 35 13.27 -0.88 1.66
N VAL A 36 12.70 -1.96 1.10
CA VAL A 36 12.73 -2.20 -0.35
C VAL A 36 12.03 -1.08 -1.12
N ILE A 37 10.84 -0.68 -0.67
CA ILE A 37 10.07 0.37 -1.32
C ILE A 37 10.75 1.73 -1.12
N GLY A 38 11.28 2.02 0.06
CA GLY A 38 12.00 3.26 0.34
C GLY A 38 13.26 3.41 -0.51
N ASP A 39 14.06 2.35 -0.63
CA ASP A 39 15.27 2.34 -1.46
C ASP A 39 14.93 2.61 -2.94
N LEU A 40 13.93 1.89 -3.49
CA LEU A 40 13.49 2.07 -4.87
C LEU A 40 12.87 3.45 -5.14
N ALA A 41 12.12 3.98 -4.17
CA ALA A 41 11.52 5.32 -4.27
C ALA A 41 12.58 6.42 -4.23
N GLY A 42 13.65 6.24 -3.44
CA GLY A 42 14.77 7.17 -3.33
C GLY A 42 15.48 7.42 -4.66
N GLU A 43 15.51 6.43 -5.53
CA GLU A 43 16.09 6.55 -6.87
C GLU A 43 15.30 7.50 -7.81
N ARG A 44 14.03 7.79 -7.50
CA ARG A 44 13.10 8.55 -8.37
C ARG A 44 12.85 10.01 -7.93
N GLY A 45 13.29 10.42 -6.74
CA GLY A 45 13.18 11.80 -6.26
C GLY A 45 11.75 12.32 -6.07
N PHE A 46 10.88 11.54 -5.46
CA PHE A 46 9.52 11.98 -5.10
C PHE A 46 9.55 13.09 -4.05
N GLN A 47 8.63 14.07 -4.18
CA GLN A 47 8.49 15.18 -3.22
C GLN A 47 7.59 14.83 -2.03
N PHE A 48 7.17 13.61 -1.89
CA PHE A 48 6.35 13.08 -0.81
C PHE A 48 6.85 11.70 -0.42
N ASP A 49 6.46 11.22 0.75
CA ASP A 49 6.82 9.88 1.21
C ASP A 49 6.00 8.82 0.46
N LEU A 50 6.56 8.35 -0.64
CA LEU A 50 5.95 7.33 -1.51
C LEU A 50 5.77 6.02 -0.75
N GLU A 51 6.73 5.64 0.09
CA GLU A 51 6.66 4.42 0.89
C GLU A 51 5.46 4.46 1.84
N ARG A 52 5.21 5.58 2.50
CA ARG A 52 4.03 5.77 3.34
C ARG A 52 2.72 5.77 2.55
N ALA A 53 2.72 6.27 1.33
CA ALA A 53 1.55 6.22 0.45
C ALA A 53 1.20 4.78 0.06
N VAL A 54 2.19 3.96 -0.29
CA VAL A 54 2.00 2.52 -0.56
C VAL A 54 1.52 1.81 0.70
N PHE A 55 2.16 2.05 1.86
CA PHE A 55 1.75 1.45 3.14
C PHE A 55 0.29 1.75 3.47
N LEU A 56 -0.13 3.02 3.38
CA LEU A 56 -1.52 3.41 3.63
C LEU A 56 -2.51 2.69 2.73
N THR A 57 -2.21 2.60 1.43
CA THR A 57 -3.08 1.92 0.46
C THR A 57 -3.19 0.42 0.77
N VAL A 58 -2.07 -0.24 1.08
CA VAL A 58 -2.06 -1.66 1.45
C VAL A 58 -2.84 -1.88 2.75
N LEU A 59 -2.57 -1.07 3.77
CA LEU A 59 -3.24 -1.19 5.07
C LEU A 59 -4.76 -1.01 4.93
N HIS A 60 -5.20 -0.01 4.16
CA HIS A 60 -6.62 0.21 3.89
C HIS A 60 -7.26 -1.00 3.21
N ARG A 61 -6.64 -1.54 2.17
CA ARG A 61 -7.18 -2.72 1.45
C ARG A 61 -7.27 -3.97 2.31
N LEU A 62 -6.45 -4.09 3.35
CA LEU A 62 -6.50 -5.21 4.29
C LEU A 62 -7.63 -5.09 5.31
N PHE A 63 -7.98 -3.87 5.74
CA PHE A 63 -8.95 -3.65 6.81
C PHE A 63 -10.32 -3.16 6.34
N ASP A 64 -10.34 -2.34 5.30
CA ASP A 64 -11.56 -1.73 4.75
C ASP A 64 -11.40 -1.58 3.23
N PRO A 65 -11.48 -2.70 2.46
CA PRO A 65 -11.19 -2.69 1.04
C PRO A 65 -12.00 -1.65 0.27
N GLY A 66 -11.30 -0.77 -0.45
CA GLY A 66 -11.93 0.30 -1.19
C GLY A 66 -10.95 1.05 -2.10
N SER A 67 -11.40 2.20 -2.61
CA SER A 67 -10.59 3.07 -3.47
C SER A 67 -9.56 3.87 -2.67
N ASP A 68 -8.53 4.41 -3.34
CA ASP A 68 -7.55 5.30 -2.71
C ASP A 68 -8.20 6.56 -2.13
N ARG A 69 -9.31 7.04 -2.73
CA ARG A 69 -10.13 8.11 -2.15
C ARG A 69 -10.77 7.70 -0.81
N ALA A 70 -11.17 6.45 -0.66
CA ALA A 70 -11.64 5.93 0.62
C ALA A 70 -10.49 5.84 1.62
N ALA A 71 -9.30 5.37 1.20
CA ALA A 71 -8.10 5.31 2.03
C ALA A 71 -7.70 6.68 2.60
N GLU A 72 -7.74 7.73 1.79
CA GLU A 72 -7.48 9.10 2.21
C GLU A 72 -8.38 9.53 3.38
N LYS A 73 -9.67 9.20 3.33
CA LYS A 73 -10.63 9.51 4.40
C LYS A 73 -10.48 8.59 5.60
N TRP A 74 -10.30 7.30 5.36
CA TRP A 74 -10.20 6.26 6.37
C TRP A 74 -9.04 6.50 7.34
N ARG A 75 -7.89 6.99 6.85
CA ARG A 75 -6.70 7.27 7.68
C ARG A 75 -6.96 8.20 8.85
N HIS A 76 -7.97 9.09 8.76
CA HIS A 76 -8.28 10.02 9.84
C HIS A 76 -8.81 9.34 11.11
N GLY A 77 -9.34 8.12 10.97
CA GLY A 77 -9.79 7.29 12.11
C GLY A 77 -8.66 6.52 12.80
N LEU A 78 -7.43 6.56 12.27
CA LEU A 78 -6.31 5.80 12.79
C LEU A 78 -5.13 6.71 13.19
N VAL A 79 -4.23 6.11 13.99
CA VAL A 79 -2.92 6.70 14.28
C VAL A 79 -1.90 5.95 13.41
N ILE A 80 -1.50 6.57 12.30
CA ILE A 80 -0.50 6.03 11.38
C ILE A 80 0.56 7.11 11.20
N ASP A 81 1.81 6.75 11.48
CA ASP A 81 2.93 7.67 11.35
C ASP A 81 3.25 7.96 9.87
N GLY A 82 3.58 9.21 9.56
CA GLY A 82 4.02 9.65 8.24
C GLY A 82 2.94 9.75 7.16
N VAL A 83 1.64 9.53 7.48
CA VAL A 83 0.56 9.60 6.45
C VAL A 83 -0.31 10.86 6.57
N GLY A 84 -0.12 11.67 7.60
CA GLY A 84 -1.00 12.82 7.90
C GLY A 84 -1.12 13.83 6.76
N GLU A 85 -0.03 14.11 6.08
CA GLU A 85 0.07 15.11 5.02
C GLU A 85 -0.09 14.53 3.60
N LEU A 86 -0.36 13.22 3.47
CA LEU A 86 -0.53 12.61 2.15
C LEU A 86 -1.85 13.06 1.52
N GLU A 87 -1.79 13.44 0.25
CA GLU A 87 -2.95 13.82 -0.54
C GLU A 87 -3.36 12.71 -1.51
N LEU A 88 -4.61 12.72 -1.93
CA LEU A 88 -5.17 11.69 -2.83
C LEU A 88 -4.35 11.48 -4.11
N HIS A 89 -3.89 12.57 -4.73
CA HIS A 89 -3.10 12.47 -5.96
C HIS A 89 -1.74 11.77 -5.73
N GLN A 90 -1.19 11.84 -4.51
CA GLN A 90 0.03 11.16 -4.14
C GLN A 90 -0.20 9.64 -3.98
N LEU A 91 -1.36 9.24 -3.46
CA LEU A 91 -1.75 7.83 -3.44
C LEU A 91 -1.86 7.26 -4.86
N TYR A 92 -2.52 7.97 -5.77
CA TYR A 92 -2.58 7.56 -7.18
C TYR A 92 -1.19 7.50 -7.83
N ARG A 93 -0.31 8.44 -7.55
CA ARG A 93 1.06 8.42 -8.07
C ARG A 93 1.86 7.25 -7.53
N ALA A 94 1.67 6.89 -6.27
CA ALA A 94 2.32 5.72 -5.68
C ALA A 94 1.85 4.41 -6.34
N MET A 95 0.54 4.29 -6.61
CA MET A 95 0.00 3.12 -7.34
C MET A 95 0.46 3.10 -8.80
N GLY A 96 0.50 4.26 -9.47
CA GLY A 96 1.05 4.39 -10.82
C GLY A 96 2.51 3.96 -10.89
N TRP A 97 3.33 4.37 -9.91
CA TRP A 97 4.73 3.98 -9.83
C TRP A 97 4.93 2.46 -9.67
N LEU A 98 4.07 1.77 -8.93
CA LEU A 98 4.13 0.30 -8.87
C LEU A 98 3.85 -0.34 -10.22
N GLY A 99 3.04 0.29 -11.06
CA GLY A 99 2.72 -0.14 -12.42
C GLY A 99 3.67 0.36 -13.50
N ASP A 100 4.67 1.21 -13.18
CA ASP A 100 5.64 1.69 -14.16
C ASP A 100 6.44 0.52 -14.75
N GLU A 101 6.50 0.44 -16.07
CA GLU A 101 7.28 -0.58 -16.77
C GLU A 101 8.77 -0.39 -16.51
N LEU A 102 9.47 -1.50 -16.26
CA LEU A 102 10.91 -1.50 -16.10
C LEU A 102 11.59 -1.37 -17.47
N ALA A 103 12.74 -0.71 -17.50
CA ALA A 103 13.57 -0.69 -18.72
C ALA A 103 14.10 -2.10 -19.06
N ASP A 104 14.45 -2.88 -18.03
CA ASP A 104 14.84 -4.28 -18.19
C ASP A 104 13.61 -5.19 -18.18
N GLN A 105 13.31 -5.75 -19.35
CA GLN A 105 12.23 -6.69 -19.59
C GLN A 105 12.70 -8.15 -19.64
N SER A 106 13.92 -8.45 -19.20
CA SER A 106 14.42 -9.83 -19.10
C SER A 106 13.56 -10.62 -18.10
N GLY A 107 13.21 -11.85 -18.46
CA GLY A 107 12.35 -12.72 -17.66
C GLY A 107 10.87 -12.33 -17.64
N ARG A 108 10.41 -11.42 -18.54
CA ARG A 108 8.99 -11.08 -18.63
C ARG A 108 8.15 -12.31 -19.01
N GLY A 109 6.96 -12.41 -18.41
CA GLY A 109 5.93 -13.37 -18.78
C GLY A 109 5.01 -12.84 -19.90
N LEU A 110 3.71 -13.03 -19.74
CA LEU A 110 2.68 -12.53 -20.67
C LEU A 110 2.50 -11.01 -20.59
N ALA A 111 2.77 -10.40 -19.43
CA ALA A 111 2.71 -8.96 -19.23
C ALA A 111 4.11 -8.35 -19.13
N PRO A 112 4.27 -7.03 -19.40
CA PRO A 112 5.50 -6.32 -19.13
C PRO A 112 5.88 -6.39 -17.65
N ARG A 113 7.19 -6.45 -17.34
CA ARG A 113 7.69 -6.32 -15.98
C ARG A 113 7.54 -4.88 -15.49
N THR A 114 7.08 -4.74 -14.27
CA THR A 114 6.80 -3.45 -13.64
C THR A 114 7.61 -3.27 -12.35
N THR A 115 7.56 -2.08 -11.79
CA THR A 115 8.17 -1.81 -10.47
C THR A 115 7.65 -2.74 -9.38
N LYS A 116 6.37 -3.15 -9.44
CA LYS A 116 5.80 -4.14 -8.52
C LYS A 116 6.58 -5.46 -8.56
N ASP A 117 6.89 -5.95 -9.75
CA ASP A 117 7.65 -7.21 -9.92
C ASP A 117 9.05 -7.08 -9.30
N LEU A 118 9.70 -5.93 -9.48
CA LEU A 118 11.00 -5.66 -8.86
C LEU A 118 10.93 -5.61 -7.32
N VAL A 119 9.85 -5.04 -6.77
CA VAL A 119 9.61 -5.04 -5.32
C VAL A 119 9.48 -6.49 -4.83
N GLU A 120 8.66 -7.31 -5.51
CA GLU A 120 8.45 -8.72 -5.17
C GLU A 120 9.74 -9.53 -5.23
N GLU A 121 10.55 -9.36 -6.27
CA GLU A 121 11.86 -10.00 -6.42
C GLU A 121 12.82 -9.63 -5.28
N ARG A 122 12.91 -8.34 -4.93
CA ARG A 122 13.75 -7.89 -3.82
C ARG A 122 13.26 -8.41 -2.46
N LEU A 123 11.96 -8.45 -2.24
CA LEU A 123 11.37 -9.02 -1.02
C LEU A 123 11.61 -10.52 -0.93
N PHE A 124 11.50 -11.24 -2.05
CA PHE A 124 11.81 -12.67 -2.10
C PHE A 124 13.27 -12.95 -1.75
N ALA A 125 14.20 -12.16 -2.31
CA ALA A 125 15.62 -12.29 -2.02
C ALA A 125 15.99 -12.07 -0.54
N LEU A 126 15.16 -11.32 0.21
CA LEU A 126 15.35 -11.12 1.66
C LEU A 126 14.92 -12.31 2.52
N ARG A 127 14.13 -13.24 1.97
CA ARG A 127 13.56 -14.39 2.71
C ARG A 127 14.49 -15.61 2.78
N ASN A 128 15.77 -15.43 2.73
CA ASN A 128 16.78 -16.48 2.55
C ASN A 128 16.89 -17.54 3.65
N ASN A 129 15.89 -17.81 4.52
CA ASN A 129 16.23 -18.61 5.70
C ASN A 129 15.30 -19.72 6.15
N LEU A 130 14.10 -19.91 5.61
CA LEU A 130 13.28 -21.08 6.03
C LEU A 130 12.48 -21.74 4.89
N PHE A 131 12.38 -21.10 3.76
CA PHE A 131 11.60 -21.58 2.61
C PHE A 131 12.39 -21.51 1.29
N SER A 132 13.70 -21.58 1.36
CA SER A 132 14.59 -21.56 0.19
C SER A 132 14.45 -22.80 -0.71
N GLU A 133 13.87 -23.86 -0.20
CA GLU A 133 13.46 -25.02 -1.02
C GLU A 133 11.93 -25.05 -1.12
N LEU A 134 11.38 -24.32 -2.08
CA LEU A 134 9.97 -24.43 -2.42
C LEU A 134 9.75 -25.74 -3.18
N SER A 135 9.41 -26.79 -2.44
CA SER A 135 9.03 -28.09 -3.02
C SER A 135 7.60 -28.10 -3.57
N LEU A 136 6.79 -27.09 -3.24
CA LEU A 136 5.40 -26.98 -3.65
C LEU A 136 5.02 -25.51 -3.91
N VAL A 137 4.47 -25.22 -5.07
CA VAL A 137 3.93 -23.92 -5.46
C VAL A 137 2.44 -24.06 -5.73
N PHE A 138 1.63 -23.28 -5.04
CA PHE A 138 0.20 -23.14 -5.36
C PHE A 138 0.02 -21.98 -6.31
N LEU A 139 -0.59 -22.24 -7.46
CA LEU A 139 -1.01 -21.22 -8.40
C LEU A 139 -2.52 -21.06 -8.31
N ASP A 140 -2.98 -19.86 -7.95
CA ASP A 140 -4.39 -19.49 -8.01
C ASP A 140 -4.58 -18.44 -9.12
N THR A 141 -5.67 -18.62 -9.89
CA THR A 141 -6.02 -17.71 -10.98
C THR A 141 -7.32 -16.99 -10.63
N THR A 142 -7.28 -15.66 -10.66
CA THR A 142 -8.48 -14.83 -10.46
C THR A 142 -9.06 -14.43 -11.81
N SER A 143 -10.35 -14.73 -12.02
CA SER A 143 -11.11 -14.27 -13.18
C SER A 143 -11.72 -12.90 -12.89
N LEU A 144 -11.45 -11.92 -13.74
CA LEU A 144 -12.08 -10.60 -13.69
C LEU A 144 -13.18 -10.55 -14.75
N TYR A 145 -14.39 -10.19 -14.33
CA TYR A 145 -15.51 -9.94 -15.22
C TYR A 145 -15.76 -8.44 -15.30
N PHE A 146 -15.85 -7.94 -16.53
CA PHE A 146 -16.23 -6.57 -16.78
C PHE A 146 -17.69 -6.55 -17.26
N GLU A 147 -18.55 -5.85 -16.51
CA GLU A 147 -19.93 -5.58 -16.94
C GLU A 147 -20.00 -4.25 -17.64
N GLY A 148 -20.55 -4.21 -18.87
CA GLY A 148 -20.74 -2.97 -19.64
C GLY A 148 -20.27 -3.09 -21.09
N ALA A 149 -20.61 -2.07 -21.89
CA ALA A 149 -20.33 -2.05 -23.34
C ALA A 149 -18.83 -1.89 -23.70
N GLY A 150 -17.96 -1.55 -22.74
CA GLY A 150 -16.53 -1.32 -22.97
C GLY A 150 -15.68 -2.58 -23.11
N GLY A 151 -16.20 -3.77 -22.79
CA GLY A 151 -15.43 -5.02 -22.80
C GLY A 151 -15.21 -5.64 -24.19
N HIS A 152 -16.00 -5.24 -25.19
CA HIS A 152 -15.95 -5.86 -26.51
C HIS A 152 -14.72 -5.50 -27.35
N SER A 153 -14.01 -4.42 -27.02
CA SER A 153 -12.82 -3.98 -27.76
C SER A 153 -11.50 -4.49 -27.19
N LEU A 154 -11.50 -5.08 -25.99
CA LEU A 154 -10.30 -5.57 -25.30
C LEU A 154 -10.19 -7.10 -25.30
N GLY A 155 -11.15 -7.81 -25.84
CA GLY A 155 -11.27 -9.27 -25.79
C GLY A 155 -11.10 -10.00 -27.14
N GLN A 156 -10.43 -9.38 -28.12
CA GLN A 156 -10.05 -10.04 -29.38
C GLN A 156 -8.56 -10.26 -29.46
#